data_8652f1901e795be2a237274d92c465df
#
_entry.id   8652f1901e795be2a237274d92c465df
#
_cell.length_a   1.000
_cell.length_b   1.000
_cell.length_c   1.000
_cell.angle_alpha   90.00
_cell.angle_beta   90.00
_cell.angle_gamma   90.00
#
_symmetry.space_group_name_H-M   'P 1'
#
loop_
_entity.id
_entity.type
_entity.pdbx_description
1 polymer ?
#
loop_
_entity_poly.entity_id
_entity_poly.type
_entity_poly.pdbx_seq_one_letter_code
_entity_poly.pdbx_strand_id
1 'polypeptide(L)'
;MTHPALEMYNYHVWANQTMLNRLKELPQDVYNKEIQSVFSTISKAIAHIYLVDACWLDIISGKSMREAMADSAQMTDGVESKSIEEMEKMYVQISERFKTLLNQQENMEKRIMLDNPYTRPRETSLTEMVLQVVNHATYHRGNVTAMLRQMGHASVMTEYALYWYS
;
A
#
# COMPACT_ATOMS: atom_id res chain seq x y z
N MET A 1 -8.52 -0.93 24.33
CA MET A 1 -7.53 -0.16 23.55
C MET A 1 -7.31 -0.88 22.23
N THR A 2 -7.30 -0.17 21.12
CA THR A 2 -7.02 -0.74 19.79
C THR A 2 -5.57 -1.21 19.72
N HIS A 3 -5.31 -2.33 19.06
CA HIS A 3 -3.95 -2.83 18.92
C HIS A 3 -3.11 -1.87 18.07
N PRO A 4 -1.83 -1.56 18.42
CA PRO A 4 -1.02 -0.57 17.70
C PRO A 4 -0.86 -0.85 16.20
N ALA A 5 -0.80 -2.12 15.78
CA ALA A 5 -0.75 -2.47 14.37
C ALA A 5 -2.04 -2.08 13.61
N LEU A 6 -3.20 -2.16 14.26
CA LEU A 6 -4.47 -1.71 13.67
C LEU A 6 -4.50 -0.18 13.53
N GLU A 7 -3.98 0.56 14.50
CA GLU A 7 -3.81 2.01 14.40
C GLU A 7 -2.87 2.39 13.25
N MET A 8 -1.75 1.67 13.12
CA MET A 8 -0.83 1.89 12.01
C MET A 8 -1.47 1.57 10.65
N TYR A 9 -2.34 0.55 10.59
CA TYR A 9 -3.09 0.27 9.36
C TYR A 9 -4.13 1.38 9.06
N ASN A 10 -4.81 1.91 10.07
CA ASN A 10 -5.72 3.05 9.89
C ASN A 10 -4.97 4.29 9.37
N TYR A 11 -3.80 4.58 9.93
CA TYR A 11 -2.91 5.60 9.38
C TYR A 11 -2.56 5.34 7.90
N HIS A 12 -2.21 4.11 7.54
CA HIS A 12 -1.90 3.72 6.16
C HIS A 12 -3.06 4.04 5.21
N VAL A 13 -4.29 3.70 5.59
CA VAL A 13 -5.50 4.00 4.80
C VAL A 13 -5.68 5.52 4.64
N TRP A 14 -5.58 6.29 5.73
CA TRP A 14 -5.67 7.74 5.71
C TRP A 14 -4.60 8.36 4.79
N ALA A 15 -3.36 7.91 4.90
CA ALA A 15 -2.24 8.44 4.13
C ALA A 15 -2.37 8.15 2.62
N ASN A 16 -2.84 6.95 2.25
CA ASN A 16 -3.12 6.61 0.86
C ASN A 16 -4.27 7.47 0.31
N GLN A 17 -5.37 7.64 1.06
CA GLN A 17 -6.49 8.48 0.64
C GLN A 17 -6.07 9.95 0.48
N THR A 18 -5.27 10.48 1.41
CA THR A 18 -4.73 11.84 1.35
C THR A 18 -3.90 12.05 0.08
N MET A 19 -3.04 11.07 -0.27
CA MET A 19 -2.25 11.12 -1.50
C MET A 19 -3.14 11.05 -2.75
N LEU A 20 -4.12 10.15 -2.81
CA LEU A 20 -5.05 10.02 -3.93
C LEU A 20 -5.89 11.29 -4.11
N ASN A 21 -6.37 11.91 -3.03
CA ASN A 21 -7.08 13.19 -3.08
C ASN A 21 -6.21 14.27 -3.71
N ARG A 22 -4.95 14.37 -3.29
CA ARG A 22 -4.01 15.32 -3.90
C ARG A 22 -3.81 15.08 -5.39
N LEU A 23 -3.65 13.83 -5.81
CA LEU A 23 -3.47 13.48 -7.22
C LEU A 23 -4.69 13.86 -8.07
N LYS A 24 -5.90 13.73 -7.54
CA LYS A 24 -7.16 14.15 -8.23
C LYS A 24 -7.30 15.67 -8.41
N GLU A 25 -6.62 16.47 -7.58
CA GLU A 25 -6.60 17.94 -7.71
C GLU A 25 -5.66 18.43 -8.83
N LEU A 26 -4.78 17.58 -9.31
CA LEU A 26 -3.78 17.91 -10.31
C LEU A 26 -4.31 17.68 -11.74
N PRO A 27 -3.68 18.29 -12.78
CA PRO A 27 -4.01 18.00 -14.16
C PRO A 27 -3.93 16.49 -14.44
N GLN A 28 -4.90 15.97 -15.21
CA GLN A 28 -5.05 14.53 -15.45
C GLN A 28 -3.81 13.85 -16.05
N ASP A 29 -3.03 14.60 -16.85
CA ASP A 29 -1.82 14.09 -17.47
C ASP A 29 -0.70 13.82 -16.44
N VAL A 30 -0.68 14.50 -15.29
CA VAL A 30 0.35 14.34 -14.24
C VAL A 30 0.42 12.89 -13.75
N TYR A 31 -0.71 12.21 -13.61
CA TYR A 31 -0.79 10.84 -13.10
C TYR A 31 -0.04 9.82 -13.98
N ASN A 32 -0.11 10.00 -15.30
CA ASN A 32 0.50 9.10 -16.29
C ASN A 32 1.72 9.71 -17.02
N LYS A 33 2.17 10.90 -16.61
CA LYS A 33 3.32 11.55 -17.23
C LYS A 33 4.59 10.78 -16.93
N GLU A 34 5.33 10.45 -17.99
CA GLU A 34 6.63 9.79 -17.86
C GLU A 34 7.69 10.75 -17.33
N ILE A 35 8.44 10.27 -16.35
CA ILE A 35 9.58 10.98 -15.75
C ILE A 35 10.71 10.00 -15.46
N GLN A 36 11.93 10.50 -15.40
CA GLN A 36 13.08 9.71 -14.97
C GLN A 36 13.16 9.71 -13.43
N SER A 37 12.56 8.70 -12.79
CA SER A 37 12.52 8.54 -11.34
C SER A 37 12.51 7.06 -10.96
N VAL A 38 12.26 6.74 -9.68
CA VAL A 38 12.15 5.35 -9.18
C VAL A 38 11.06 4.56 -9.92
N PHE A 39 9.95 5.22 -10.21
CA PHE A 39 8.90 4.73 -11.12
C PHE A 39 8.85 5.65 -12.34
N SER A 40 8.54 5.11 -13.50
CA SER A 40 8.43 5.92 -14.72
C SER A 40 7.18 6.81 -14.74
N THR A 41 6.14 6.49 -13.95
CA THR A 41 4.92 7.29 -13.78
C THR A 41 4.41 7.20 -12.34
N ILE A 42 3.61 8.18 -11.91
CA ILE A 42 2.94 8.14 -10.60
C ILE A 42 1.94 6.98 -10.56
N SER A 43 1.22 6.70 -11.66
CA SER A 43 0.28 5.57 -11.73
C SER A 43 0.95 4.25 -11.37
N LYS A 44 2.15 3.99 -11.85
CA LYS A 44 2.93 2.79 -11.52
C LYS A 44 3.34 2.74 -10.05
N ALA A 45 3.70 3.87 -9.45
CA ALA A 45 4.00 3.93 -8.02
C ALA A 45 2.77 3.62 -7.16
N ILE A 46 1.62 4.19 -7.49
CA ILE A 46 0.34 3.93 -6.81
C ILE A 46 -0.11 2.49 -7.01
N ALA A 47 -0.02 1.96 -8.22
CA ALA A 47 -0.31 0.56 -8.52
C ALA A 47 0.58 -0.40 -7.72
N HIS A 48 1.87 -0.10 -7.61
CA HIS A 48 2.83 -0.91 -6.84
C HIS A 48 2.47 -0.97 -5.35
N ILE A 49 2.12 0.15 -4.72
CA ILE A 49 1.66 0.17 -3.32
C ILE A 49 0.43 -0.74 -3.16
N TYR A 50 -0.56 -0.60 -4.03
CA TYR A 50 -1.78 -1.41 -4.00
C TYR A 50 -1.49 -2.91 -4.16
N LEU A 51 -0.66 -3.28 -5.13
CA LEU A 51 -0.31 -4.68 -5.41
C LEU A 51 0.40 -5.34 -4.21
N VAL A 52 1.24 -4.59 -3.51
CA VAL A 52 1.89 -5.11 -2.29
C VAL A 52 0.88 -5.25 -1.15
N ASP A 53 -0.05 -4.31 -0.99
CA ASP A 53 -1.16 -4.45 -0.03
C ASP A 53 -1.97 -5.72 -0.34
N ALA A 54 -2.34 -5.96 -1.60
CA ALA A 54 -3.09 -7.13 -2.04
C ALA A 54 -2.32 -8.44 -1.78
N CYS A 55 -1.04 -8.45 -2.09
CA CYS A 55 -0.15 -9.59 -1.84
C CYS A 55 -0.11 -9.95 -0.34
N TRP A 56 0.08 -8.97 0.53
CA TRP A 56 0.10 -9.22 1.98
C TRP A 56 -1.28 -9.62 2.54
N LEU A 57 -2.37 -9.08 1.99
CA LEU A 57 -3.71 -9.52 2.36
C LEU A 57 -3.92 -11.01 2.05
N ASP A 58 -3.47 -11.46 0.89
CA ASP A 58 -3.54 -12.87 0.49
C ASP A 58 -2.68 -13.76 1.40
N ILE A 59 -1.47 -13.33 1.74
CA ILE A 59 -0.57 -14.06 2.67
C ILE A 59 -1.21 -14.19 4.05
N ILE A 60 -1.73 -13.10 4.62
CA ILE A 60 -2.40 -13.11 5.93
C ILE A 60 -3.67 -13.96 5.90
N SER A 61 -4.33 -14.05 4.73
CA SER A 61 -5.50 -14.91 4.51
C SER A 61 -5.15 -16.39 4.35
N GLY A 62 -3.86 -16.75 4.30
CA GLY A 62 -3.38 -18.14 4.29
C GLY A 62 -2.78 -18.64 2.97
N LYS A 63 -2.64 -17.76 1.96
CA LYS A 63 -1.92 -18.09 0.72
C LYS A 63 -0.41 -18.13 0.98
N SER A 64 0.34 -19.00 0.33
CA SER A 64 1.80 -18.97 0.39
C SER A 64 2.32 -17.65 -0.19
N MET A 65 3.47 -17.17 0.31
CA MET A 65 4.07 -15.94 -0.21
C MET A 65 4.42 -16.08 -1.69
N ARG A 66 4.90 -17.26 -2.11
CA ARG A 66 5.23 -17.53 -3.52
C ARG A 66 4.02 -17.40 -4.44
N GLU A 67 2.88 -17.96 -4.05
CA GLU A 67 1.63 -17.85 -4.83
C GLU A 67 1.09 -16.42 -4.84
N ALA A 68 1.05 -15.75 -3.69
CA ALA A 68 0.59 -14.37 -3.58
C ALA A 68 1.43 -13.40 -4.44
N MET A 69 2.74 -13.60 -4.48
CA MET A 69 3.64 -12.82 -5.34
C MET A 69 3.43 -13.12 -6.83
N ALA A 70 3.21 -14.38 -7.19
CA ALA A 70 2.92 -14.75 -8.59
C ALA A 70 1.61 -14.13 -9.07
N ASP A 71 0.56 -14.17 -8.25
CA ASP A 71 -0.73 -13.55 -8.55
C ASP A 71 -0.61 -12.03 -8.68
N SER A 72 0.11 -11.39 -7.76
CA SER A 72 0.39 -9.95 -7.82
C SER A 72 1.11 -9.56 -9.12
N ALA A 73 2.09 -10.35 -9.55
CA ALA A 73 2.81 -10.12 -10.80
C ALA A 73 1.90 -10.24 -12.03
N GLN A 74 0.96 -11.18 -12.04
CA GLN A 74 -0.02 -11.33 -13.12
C GLN A 74 -1.01 -10.17 -13.20
N MET A 75 -1.31 -9.52 -12.08
CA MET A 75 -2.25 -8.38 -12.04
C MET A 75 -1.60 -7.04 -12.41
N THR A 76 -0.27 -6.95 -12.50
CA THR A 76 0.48 -5.69 -12.61
C THR A 76 -0.03 -4.81 -13.76
N ASP A 77 -0.05 -5.32 -14.99
CA ASP A 77 -0.46 -4.53 -16.16
C ASP A 77 -1.91 -4.03 -16.05
N GLY A 78 -2.80 -4.88 -15.53
CA GLY A 78 -4.20 -4.54 -15.33
C GLY A 78 -4.40 -3.45 -14.26
N VAL A 79 -3.59 -3.44 -13.20
CA VAL A 79 -3.64 -2.43 -12.15
C VAL A 79 -2.97 -1.13 -12.59
N GLU A 80 -1.82 -1.20 -13.25
CA GLU A 80 -1.11 -0.01 -13.77
C GLU A 80 -1.92 0.79 -14.80
N SER A 81 -2.84 0.12 -15.51
CA SER A 81 -3.73 0.75 -16.51
C SER A 81 -4.95 1.46 -15.91
N LYS A 82 -5.16 1.36 -14.59
CA LYS A 82 -6.33 1.96 -13.92
C LYS A 82 -6.26 3.47 -13.82
N SER A 83 -7.41 4.12 -13.99
CA SER A 83 -7.54 5.53 -13.67
C SER A 83 -7.42 5.78 -12.17
N ILE A 84 -7.19 7.03 -11.78
CA ILE A 84 -7.07 7.39 -10.36
C ILE A 84 -8.37 7.13 -9.59
N GLU A 85 -9.54 7.31 -10.23
CA GLU A 85 -10.85 7.05 -9.64
C GLU A 85 -11.10 5.53 -9.46
N GLU A 86 -10.63 4.72 -10.40
CA GLU A 86 -10.68 3.26 -10.28
C GLU A 86 -9.75 2.80 -9.14
N MET A 87 -8.53 3.36 -9.09
CA MET A 87 -7.58 3.05 -8.01
C MET A 87 -8.12 3.45 -6.64
N GLU A 88 -8.77 4.60 -6.51
CA GLU A 88 -9.41 5.00 -5.24
C GLU A 88 -10.44 3.98 -4.77
N LYS A 89 -11.31 3.50 -5.67
CA LYS A 89 -12.29 2.44 -5.35
C LYS A 89 -11.60 1.14 -4.93
N MET A 90 -10.53 0.78 -5.61
CA MET A 90 -9.77 -0.43 -5.29
C MET A 90 -9.10 -0.32 -3.91
N TYR A 91 -8.54 0.86 -3.55
CA TYR A 91 -7.98 1.11 -2.22
C TYR A 91 -9.03 1.07 -1.11
N VAL A 92 -10.23 1.61 -1.33
CA VAL A 92 -11.35 1.49 -0.39
C VAL A 92 -11.69 0.01 -0.16
N GLN A 93 -11.89 -0.75 -1.23
CA GLN A 93 -12.26 -2.16 -1.14
C GLN A 93 -11.19 -3.01 -0.43
N ILE A 94 -9.91 -2.81 -0.75
CA ILE A 94 -8.85 -3.58 -0.11
C ILE A 94 -8.71 -3.21 1.37
N SER A 95 -8.88 -1.93 1.72
CA SER A 95 -8.80 -1.50 3.12
C SER A 95 -9.93 -2.08 3.97
N GLU A 96 -11.14 -2.19 3.43
CA GLU A 96 -12.27 -2.84 4.10
C GLU A 96 -12.02 -4.33 4.33
N ARG A 97 -11.49 -5.03 3.30
CA ARG A 97 -11.12 -6.44 3.43
C ARG A 97 -10.02 -6.65 4.48
N PHE A 98 -8.98 -5.81 4.47
CA PHE A 98 -7.91 -5.85 5.46
C PHE A 98 -8.45 -5.64 6.87
N LYS A 99 -9.23 -4.58 7.09
CA LYS A 99 -9.83 -4.28 8.40
C LYS A 99 -10.72 -5.41 8.88
N THR A 100 -11.53 -5.98 8.00
CA THR A 100 -12.37 -7.13 8.33
C THR A 100 -11.53 -8.32 8.78
N LEU A 101 -10.49 -8.66 8.02
CA LEU A 101 -9.59 -9.76 8.34
C LEU A 101 -8.87 -9.54 9.69
N LEU A 102 -8.33 -8.35 9.89
CA LEU A 102 -7.58 -8.04 11.11
C LEU A 102 -8.48 -7.98 12.35
N ASN A 103 -9.71 -7.48 12.24
CA ASN A 103 -10.67 -7.44 13.35
C ASN A 103 -11.17 -8.83 13.75
N GLN A 104 -11.04 -9.84 12.89
CA GLN A 104 -11.35 -11.23 13.20
C GLN A 104 -10.21 -11.96 13.93
N GLN A 105 -9.02 -11.36 14.01
CA GLN A 105 -7.89 -12.00 14.67
C GLN A 105 -7.96 -11.80 16.19
N GLU A 106 -8.01 -12.91 16.92
CA GLU A 106 -7.96 -12.90 18.38
C GLU A 106 -6.55 -12.61 18.91
N ASN A 107 -5.53 -12.92 18.12
CA ASN A 107 -4.12 -12.77 18.50
C ASN A 107 -3.27 -12.23 17.35
N MET A 108 -2.92 -10.96 17.42
CA MET A 108 -2.06 -10.28 16.44
C MET A 108 -0.60 -10.77 16.49
N GLU A 109 -0.19 -11.43 17.58
CA GLU A 109 1.14 -12.03 17.71
C GLU A 109 1.19 -13.49 17.22
N LYS A 110 0.07 -14.00 16.66
CA LYS A 110 0.04 -15.28 15.97
C LYS A 110 1.10 -15.27 14.88
N ARG A 111 1.99 -16.29 14.90
CA ARG A 111 3.05 -16.44 13.91
C ARG A 111 2.64 -17.40 12.81
N ILE A 112 3.02 -17.06 11.59
CA ILE A 112 2.95 -17.95 10.42
C ILE A 112 4.33 -18.05 9.78
N MET A 113 4.59 -19.19 9.13
CA MET A 113 5.83 -19.40 8.38
C MET A 113 5.72 -18.74 7.02
N LEU A 114 6.58 -17.76 6.74
CA LEU A 114 6.72 -17.14 5.43
C LEU A 114 7.75 -17.91 4.61
N ASP A 115 7.36 -18.39 3.45
CA ASP A 115 8.20 -19.08 2.46
C ASP A 115 8.81 -18.08 1.46
N ASN A 116 9.48 -17.04 1.95
CA ASN A 116 10.01 -15.97 1.11
C ASN A 116 10.95 -16.53 0.02
N PRO A 117 10.62 -16.33 -1.28
CA PRO A 117 11.40 -16.92 -2.38
C PRO A 117 12.80 -16.31 -2.58
N TYR A 118 13.08 -15.16 -1.95
CA TYR A 118 14.37 -14.45 -2.09
C TYR A 118 15.30 -14.65 -0.91
N THR A 119 14.85 -15.33 0.16
CA THR A 119 15.63 -15.52 1.38
C THR A 119 15.22 -16.83 2.07
N ARG A 120 15.56 -16.98 3.34
CA ARG A 120 15.18 -18.15 4.15
C ARG A 120 13.75 -18.04 4.67
N PRO A 121 13.06 -19.17 4.91
CA PRO A 121 11.78 -19.16 5.63
C PRO A 121 11.94 -18.52 7.01
N ARG A 122 10.89 -17.78 7.44
CA ARG A 122 10.88 -17.09 8.73
C ARG A 122 9.49 -17.16 9.34
N GLU A 123 9.41 -17.44 10.65
CA GLU A 123 8.21 -17.19 11.43
C GLU A 123 7.99 -15.69 11.64
N THR A 124 6.82 -15.20 11.28
CA THR A 124 6.49 -13.77 11.30
C THR A 124 5.11 -13.58 11.89
N SER A 125 4.96 -12.62 12.82
CA SER A 125 3.65 -12.33 13.42
C SER A 125 2.77 -11.51 12.48
N LEU A 126 1.44 -11.53 12.71
CA LEU A 126 0.50 -10.68 11.97
C LEU A 126 0.84 -9.20 12.19
N THR A 127 1.25 -8.81 13.42
CA THR A 127 1.75 -7.47 13.72
C THR A 127 2.90 -7.07 12.79
N GLU A 128 3.94 -7.91 12.66
CA GLU A 128 5.09 -7.63 11.78
C GLU A 128 4.66 -7.49 10.32
N MET A 129 3.70 -8.28 9.84
CA MET A 129 3.20 -8.20 8.46
C MET A 129 2.44 -6.90 8.21
N VAL A 130 1.58 -6.49 9.13
CA VAL A 130 0.87 -5.20 9.03
C VAL A 130 1.85 -4.04 9.02
N LEU A 131 2.84 -4.05 9.91
CA LEU A 131 3.88 -3.01 9.94
C LEU A 131 4.71 -2.99 8.65
N GLN A 132 4.97 -4.14 8.03
CA GLN A 132 5.62 -4.22 6.73
C GLN A 132 4.78 -3.51 5.64
N VAL A 133 3.46 -3.76 5.57
CA VAL A 133 2.55 -3.09 4.63
C VAL A 133 2.63 -1.57 4.80
N VAL A 134 2.50 -1.09 6.03
CA VAL A 134 2.54 0.35 6.35
C VAL A 134 3.88 0.98 6.00
N ASN A 135 4.98 0.33 6.38
CA ASN A 135 6.34 0.82 6.12
C ASN A 135 6.65 0.87 4.62
N HIS A 136 6.28 -0.17 3.88
CA HIS A 136 6.44 -0.22 2.43
C HIS A 136 5.70 0.92 1.72
N ALA A 137 4.43 1.13 2.05
CA ALA A 137 3.65 2.20 1.46
C ALA A 137 4.19 3.58 1.84
N THR A 138 4.66 3.77 3.07
CA THR A 138 5.29 5.03 3.51
C THR A 138 6.52 5.35 2.69
N TYR A 139 7.38 4.35 2.43
CA TYR A 139 8.55 4.50 1.57
C TYR A 139 8.17 4.96 0.16
N HIS A 140 7.16 4.33 -0.45
CA HIS A 140 6.75 4.65 -1.82
C HIS A 140 5.89 5.92 -1.93
N ARG A 141 5.13 6.32 -0.91
CA ARG A 141 4.50 7.65 -0.87
C ARG A 141 5.56 8.76 -0.87
N GLY A 142 6.70 8.54 -0.21
CA GLY A 142 7.87 9.42 -0.32
C GLY A 142 8.39 9.56 -1.76
N ASN A 143 8.42 8.45 -2.52
CA ASN A 143 8.78 8.51 -3.95
C ASN A 143 7.74 9.33 -4.74
N VAL A 144 6.44 9.11 -4.55
CA VAL A 144 5.38 9.91 -5.20
C VAL A 144 5.54 11.40 -4.89
N THR A 145 5.84 11.75 -3.63
CA THR A 145 6.13 13.12 -3.22
C THR A 145 7.31 13.72 -4.00
N ALA A 146 8.41 12.96 -4.15
CA ALA A 146 9.57 13.41 -4.92
C ALA A 146 9.24 13.57 -6.41
N MET A 147 8.49 12.62 -6.98
CA MET A 147 8.04 12.66 -8.38
C MET A 147 7.17 13.89 -8.67
N LEU A 148 6.23 14.22 -7.79
CA LEU A 148 5.40 15.44 -7.92
C LEU A 148 6.27 16.70 -7.93
N ARG A 149 7.25 16.80 -7.03
CA ARG A 149 8.18 17.93 -6.99
C ARG A 149 9.05 18.05 -8.24
N GLN A 150 9.51 16.91 -8.79
CA GLN A 150 10.24 16.89 -10.07
C GLN A 150 9.40 17.44 -11.23
N MET A 151 8.08 17.24 -11.19
CA MET A 151 7.14 17.77 -12.18
C MET A 151 6.67 19.20 -11.89
N GLY A 152 7.16 19.85 -10.81
CA GLY A 152 6.78 21.20 -10.43
C GLY A 152 5.49 21.31 -9.61
N HIS A 153 4.98 20.22 -9.08
CA HIS A 153 3.77 20.19 -8.27
C HIS A 153 4.08 20.02 -6.77
N ALA A 154 3.35 20.75 -5.92
CA ALA A 154 3.39 20.53 -4.48
C ALA A 154 2.74 19.20 -4.13
N SER A 155 3.37 18.45 -3.23
CA SER A 155 2.81 17.25 -2.61
C SER A 155 2.07 17.58 -1.31
N VAL A 156 1.49 16.57 -0.69
CA VAL A 156 0.87 16.62 0.64
C VAL A 156 1.75 15.90 1.65
N MET A 157 1.59 16.27 2.92
CA MET A 157 2.22 15.56 4.03
C MET A 157 1.36 14.39 4.44
N THR A 158 1.98 13.22 4.59
CA THR A 158 1.34 12.00 5.09
C THR A 158 2.13 11.41 6.26
N GLU A 159 2.72 12.27 7.09
CA GLU A 159 3.45 11.85 8.27
C GLU A 159 2.48 11.30 9.34
N TYR A 160 2.95 10.28 10.08
CA TYR A 160 2.14 9.63 11.11
C TYR A 160 1.68 10.60 12.21
N ALA A 161 2.56 11.53 12.61
CA ALA A 161 2.20 12.54 13.60
C ALA A 161 1.04 13.46 13.15
N LEU A 162 0.90 13.70 11.83
CA LEU A 162 -0.21 14.50 11.30
C LEU A 162 -1.55 13.74 11.39
N TYR A 163 -1.51 12.42 11.20
CA TYR A 163 -2.68 11.56 11.34
C TYR A 163 -3.33 11.65 12.74
N TRP A 164 -2.59 11.96 13.79
CA TRP A 164 -3.17 12.10 15.14
C TRP A 164 -4.20 13.23 15.26
N TYR A 165 -4.23 14.14 14.31
CA TYR A 165 -5.12 15.31 14.27
C TYR A 165 -6.18 15.23 13.16
N SER A 166 -6.31 14.07 12.47
CA SER A 166 -7.27 13.87 11.38
C SER A 166 -8.64 13.39 11.86
#